data_11f33cd850985e32da2d3c731b511b7d
#
_entry.id   11f33cd850985e32da2d3c731b511b7d
#
_cell.length_a   1.000
_cell.length_b   1.000
_cell.length_c   1.000
_cell.angle_alpha   90.00
_cell.angle_beta   90.00
_cell.angle_gamma   90.00
#
_symmetry.space_group_name_H-M   'P 1'
#
loop_
_entity.id
_entity.type
_entity.pdbx_description
1 polymer ?
#
loop_
_entity_poly.entity_id
_entity_poly.type
_entity_poly.pdbx_seq_one_letter_code
_entity_poly.pdbx_strand_id
1 'polypeptide(L)'
;MKKILFIKLICFCFLIKAQKTYTNIALLGGFAHIGNGKVIENSLITIKGSKIETVQNATGIKINPSAFDTVIYINGKHVYPAFINVNNVLGLHDAEAVKATRDFNEVGIFNPHIRACIAYNTDNLIIPTVKTNGVLYTQVTPRGGVISGSSSIMALEGWNWEDALLKADDGIHLNFPKTIIQKWADDDKHFQESNKKYIEELQQLNEFFNDAFAYYNEVNPSEKNIRLEAMKPIFAGKANLYIHADKAKDILNAINFCEKYKCPKLVIVGGKRSC
;
A
#
# COMPACT_ATOMS: atom_id res chain seq x y z
N MET A 1 32.44 11.36 -44.95
CA MET A 1 31.22 10.61 -44.65
C MET A 1 30.96 10.45 -43.15
N LYS A 2 31.92 10.00 -42.33
CA LYS A 2 31.73 9.82 -40.85
C LYS A 2 31.34 11.10 -40.09
N LYS A 3 31.88 12.27 -40.45
CA LYS A 3 31.55 13.56 -39.78
C LYS A 3 30.14 14.03 -40.09
N ILE A 4 29.62 13.77 -41.30
CA ILE A 4 28.26 14.14 -41.74
C ILE A 4 27.22 13.24 -41.02
N LEU A 5 27.56 11.97 -40.80
CA LEU A 5 26.71 11.02 -40.07
C LEU A 5 26.60 11.42 -38.58
N PHE A 6 27.69 11.91 -37.97
CA PHE A 6 27.72 12.35 -36.58
C PHE A 6 26.89 13.62 -36.37
N ILE A 7 26.95 14.57 -37.31
CA ILE A 7 26.11 15.80 -37.27
C ILE A 7 24.64 15.47 -37.41
N LYS A 8 24.26 14.52 -38.29
CA LYS A 8 22.88 14.06 -38.43
C LYS A 8 22.34 13.38 -37.16
N LEU A 9 23.19 12.61 -36.46
CA LEU A 9 22.85 11.95 -35.20
C LEU A 9 22.61 12.99 -34.08
N ILE A 10 23.48 14.02 -33.99
CA ILE A 10 23.31 15.11 -33.02
C ILE A 10 22.04 15.92 -33.31
N CYS A 11 21.74 16.25 -34.57
CA CYS A 11 20.50 16.96 -34.92
C CYS A 11 19.24 16.13 -34.62
N PHE A 12 19.29 14.80 -34.71
CA PHE A 12 18.16 13.94 -34.35
C PHE A 12 17.83 13.98 -32.86
N CYS A 13 18.84 14.12 -31.98
CA CYS A 13 18.61 14.25 -30.53
C CYS A 13 17.85 15.55 -30.14
N PHE A 14 17.93 16.60 -30.95
CA PHE A 14 17.18 17.86 -30.71
C PHE A 14 15.72 17.83 -31.16
N LEU A 15 15.29 16.78 -31.85
CA LEU A 15 13.89 16.62 -32.30
C LEU A 15 13.01 15.87 -31.29
N ILE A 16 13.56 15.41 -30.18
CA ILE A 16 12.78 14.81 -29.09
C ILE A 16 12.02 15.95 -28.41
N LYS A 17 10.77 16.14 -28.80
CA LYS A 17 9.86 17.04 -28.07
C LYS A 17 9.65 16.43 -26.70
N ALA A 18 10.12 17.10 -25.65
CA ALA A 18 9.77 16.76 -24.28
C ALA A 18 8.23 16.72 -24.19
N GLN A 19 7.69 15.68 -23.59
CA GLN A 19 6.25 15.58 -23.34
C GLN A 19 5.83 16.82 -22.55
N LYS A 20 4.77 17.50 -23.02
CA LYS A 20 4.24 18.67 -22.34
C LYS A 20 3.63 18.24 -21.02
N THR A 21 4.27 18.58 -19.93
CA THR A 21 3.74 18.35 -18.59
C THR A 21 2.69 19.41 -18.28
N TYR A 22 1.45 18.98 -18.10
CA TYR A 22 0.37 19.87 -17.69
C TYR A 22 0.40 19.98 -16.18
N THR A 23 0.61 21.20 -15.66
CA THR A 23 0.68 21.47 -14.22
C THR A 23 -0.56 22.13 -13.66
N ASN A 24 -1.38 22.72 -14.53
CA ASN A 24 -2.61 23.43 -14.16
C ASN A 24 -3.76 22.97 -15.07
N ILE A 25 -4.63 22.12 -14.55
CA ILE A 25 -5.69 21.44 -15.29
C ILE A 25 -7.04 21.80 -14.70
N ALA A 26 -8.03 22.09 -15.56
CA ALA A 26 -9.43 22.23 -15.15
C ALA A 26 -10.29 21.13 -15.78
N LEU A 27 -11.12 20.45 -14.98
CA LEU A 27 -12.21 19.57 -15.43
C LEU A 27 -13.51 20.33 -15.25
N LEU A 28 -14.33 20.43 -16.30
CA LEU A 28 -15.51 21.30 -16.32
C LEU A 28 -16.76 20.58 -16.83
N GLY A 29 -17.89 20.76 -16.14
CA GLY A 29 -19.24 20.46 -16.60
C GLY A 29 -19.76 19.06 -16.25
N GLY A 30 -19.05 18.25 -15.47
CA GLY A 30 -19.48 16.93 -15.05
C GLY A 30 -20.09 16.88 -13.63
N PHE A 31 -20.36 15.66 -13.16
CA PHE A 31 -20.81 15.38 -11.82
C PHE A 31 -19.63 14.98 -10.93
N ALA A 32 -19.25 15.80 -9.96
CA ALA A 32 -18.17 15.48 -9.03
C ALA A 32 -18.71 14.80 -7.75
N HIS A 33 -18.33 13.54 -7.56
CA HIS A 33 -18.60 12.77 -6.33
C HIS A 33 -17.42 12.94 -5.38
N ILE A 34 -17.63 13.63 -4.24
CA ILE A 34 -16.53 13.98 -3.34
C ILE A 34 -16.27 12.95 -2.22
N GLY A 35 -16.94 11.79 -2.29
CA GLY A 35 -16.69 10.65 -1.40
C GLY A 35 -17.39 10.71 -0.03
N ASN A 36 -18.18 11.76 0.25
CA ASN A 36 -18.93 11.94 1.49
C ASN A 36 -20.47 11.90 1.29
N GLY A 37 -20.91 11.33 0.16
CA GLY A 37 -22.32 11.28 -0.23
C GLY A 37 -22.80 12.51 -1.00
N LYS A 38 -22.03 13.60 -1.07
CA LYS A 38 -22.39 14.80 -1.85
C LYS A 38 -21.95 14.66 -3.30
N VAL A 39 -22.81 15.13 -4.19
CA VAL A 39 -22.56 15.23 -5.64
C VAL A 39 -22.66 16.69 -6.04
N ILE A 40 -21.68 17.20 -6.74
CA ILE A 40 -21.67 18.56 -7.27
C ILE A 40 -21.94 18.45 -8.78
N GLU A 41 -23.11 18.93 -9.20
CA GLU A 41 -23.49 19.03 -10.60
C GLU A 41 -22.79 20.20 -11.28
N ASN A 42 -22.59 20.09 -12.60
CA ASN A 42 -21.88 21.12 -13.38
C ASN A 42 -20.58 21.54 -12.66
N SER A 43 -19.74 20.57 -12.34
CA SER A 43 -18.57 20.77 -11.49
C SER A 43 -17.42 21.47 -12.21
N LEU A 44 -16.66 22.26 -11.44
CA LEU A 44 -15.33 22.72 -11.78
C LEU A 44 -14.35 22.08 -10.77
N ILE A 45 -13.45 21.27 -11.30
CA ILE A 45 -12.36 20.69 -10.54
C ILE A 45 -11.05 21.26 -11.08
N THR A 46 -10.30 21.99 -10.27
CA THR A 46 -8.97 22.51 -10.65
C THR A 46 -7.88 21.71 -9.98
N ILE A 47 -6.87 21.38 -10.76
CA ILE A 47 -5.71 20.61 -10.33
C ILE A 47 -4.47 21.44 -10.64
N LYS A 48 -3.64 21.66 -9.59
CA LYS A 48 -2.36 22.38 -9.72
C LYS A 48 -1.22 21.50 -9.24
N GLY A 49 -0.34 21.15 -10.17
CA GLY A 49 0.68 20.14 -9.91
C GLY A 49 0.03 18.79 -9.58
N SER A 50 0.34 18.24 -8.42
CA SER A 50 -0.19 16.95 -7.92
C SER A 50 -1.37 17.10 -6.96
N LYS A 51 -1.97 18.29 -6.83
CA LYS A 51 -3.01 18.56 -5.84
C LYS A 51 -4.29 19.07 -6.49
N ILE A 52 -5.43 18.60 -5.98
CA ILE A 52 -6.73 19.22 -6.25
C ILE A 52 -6.78 20.54 -5.48
N GLU A 53 -7.00 21.67 -6.19
CA GLU A 53 -7.05 22.99 -5.60
C GLU A 53 -8.48 23.37 -5.24
N THR A 54 -9.43 23.15 -6.16
CA THR A 54 -10.86 23.41 -5.91
C THR A 54 -11.74 22.31 -6.46
N VAL A 55 -12.89 22.09 -5.81
CA VAL A 55 -14.01 21.31 -6.32
C VAL A 55 -15.28 22.07 -5.98
N GLN A 56 -15.94 22.66 -7.00
CA GLN A 56 -17.11 23.53 -6.79
C GLN A 56 -18.09 23.46 -7.96
N ASN A 57 -19.28 23.98 -7.77
CA ASN A 57 -20.24 24.16 -8.85
C ASN A 57 -19.80 25.30 -9.77
N ALA A 58 -19.82 25.08 -11.08
CA ALA A 58 -19.37 26.04 -12.08
C ALA A 58 -20.49 26.99 -12.54
N THR A 59 -21.73 26.84 -12.06
CA THR A 59 -22.88 27.67 -12.50
C THR A 59 -22.64 29.14 -12.18
N GLY A 60 -22.65 29.99 -13.20
CA GLY A 60 -22.39 31.41 -13.04
C GLY A 60 -20.92 31.82 -12.96
N ILE A 61 -19.99 30.87 -12.99
CA ILE A 61 -18.56 31.14 -12.94
C ILE A 61 -18.05 31.32 -14.37
N LYS A 62 -17.49 32.49 -14.68
CA LYS A 62 -16.75 32.71 -15.93
C LYS A 62 -15.31 32.16 -15.76
N ILE A 63 -15.05 31.11 -16.49
CA ILE A 63 -13.73 30.49 -16.50
C ILE A 63 -12.92 31.14 -17.63
N ASN A 64 -11.71 31.60 -17.30
CA ASN A 64 -10.75 32.01 -18.31
C ASN A 64 -9.91 30.78 -18.73
N PRO A 65 -10.12 30.17 -19.91
CA PRO A 65 -9.39 29.00 -20.34
C PRO A 65 -7.85 29.22 -20.40
N SER A 66 -7.42 30.46 -20.66
CA SER A 66 -6.00 30.82 -20.76
C SER A 66 -5.28 30.79 -19.40
N ALA A 67 -6.03 30.66 -18.29
CA ALA A 67 -5.45 30.52 -16.96
C ALA A 67 -4.99 29.08 -16.66
N PHE A 68 -5.34 28.12 -17.52
CA PHE A 68 -5.02 26.70 -17.38
C PHE A 68 -4.15 26.22 -18.55
N ASP A 69 -3.29 25.25 -18.29
CA ASP A 69 -2.54 24.57 -19.36
C ASP A 69 -3.49 23.78 -20.27
N THR A 70 -4.58 23.26 -19.67
CA THR A 70 -5.65 22.56 -20.39
C THR A 70 -6.97 22.62 -19.62
N VAL A 71 -8.07 22.68 -20.38
CA VAL A 71 -9.43 22.54 -19.86
C VAL A 71 -10.06 21.32 -20.52
N ILE A 72 -10.48 20.36 -19.70
CA ILE A 72 -11.13 19.13 -20.15
C ILE A 72 -12.63 19.25 -19.86
N TYR A 73 -13.45 19.28 -20.91
CA TYR A 73 -14.89 19.27 -20.76
C TYR A 73 -15.41 17.87 -20.51
N ILE A 74 -16.08 17.67 -19.37
CA ILE A 74 -16.58 16.38 -18.90
C ILE A 74 -18.10 16.33 -18.77
N ASN A 75 -18.81 17.06 -19.65
CA ASN A 75 -20.28 17.15 -19.64
C ASN A 75 -20.91 15.76 -19.66
N GLY A 76 -21.85 15.51 -18.72
CA GLY A 76 -22.55 14.23 -18.56
C GLY A 76 -21.69 13.10 -18.00
N LYS A 77 -20.43 13.35 -17.67
CA LYS A 77 -19.54 12.33 -17.05
C LYS A 77 -19.51 12.50 -15.53
N HIS A 78 -19.21 11.39 -14.86
CA HIS A 78 -19.05 11.35 -13.42
C HIS A 78 -17.55 11.23 -13.05
N VAL A 79 -17.12 12.02 -12.07
CA VAL A 79 -15.75 12.00 -11.53
C VAL A 79 -15.84 11.52 -10.09
N TYR A 80 -15.02 10.54 -9.76
CA TYR A 80 -14.93 9.93 -8.43
C TYR A 80 -13.50 10.01 -7.91
N PRO A 81 -13.29 10.07 -6.58
CA PRO A 81 -12.00 9.77 -5.99
C PRO A 81 -11.54 8.36 -6.39
N ALA A 82 -10.27 8.19 -6.65
CA ALA A 82 -9.71 6.89 -6.98
C ALA A 82 -9.82 5.92 -5.79
N PHE A 83 -9.97 4.63 -6.09
CA PHE A 83 -9.92 3.59 -5.08
C PHE A 83 -8.47 3.28 -4.69
N ILE A 84 -8.31 2.89 -3.43
CA ILE A 84 -7.05 2.38 -2.86
C ILE A 84 -7.28 0.91 -2.54
N ASN A 85 -6.53 0.01 -3.18
CA ASN A 85 -6.58 -1.41 -2.88
C ASN A 85 -5.63 -1.72 -1.72
N VAL A 86 -6.17 -2.07 -0.56
CA VAL A 86 -5.38 -2.31 0.66
C VAL A 86 -5.11 -3.79 0.90
N ASN A 87 -4.02 -4.09 1.62
CA ASN A 87 -3.66 -5.43 2.08
C ASN A 87 -3.62 -6.47 0.94
N ASN A 88 -2.89 -6.18 -0.13
CA ASN A 88 -2.76 -7.08 -1.28
C ASN A 88 -1.31 -7.28 -1.71
N VAL A 89 -1.10 -8.17 -2.69
CA VAL A 89 0.21 -8.54 -3.23
C VAL A 89 0.41 -8.11 -4.69
N LEU A 90 -0.42 -7.16 -5.17
CA LEU A 90 -0.32 -6.65 -6.52
C LEU A 90 1.08 -6.08 -6.78
N GLY A 91 1.70 -6.51 -7.88
CA GLY A 91 3.08 -6.14 -8.22
C GLY A 91 4.16 -6.90 -7.45
N LEU A 92 3.80 -7.77 -6.48
CA LEU A 92 4.75 -8.64 -5.76
C LEU A 92 4.77 -10.06 -6.30
N HIS A 93 4.02 -10.36 -7.34
CA HIS A 93 4.07 -11.63 -8.07
C HIS A 93 3.51 -11.44 -9.48
N ASP A 94 4.04 -12.16 -10.44
CA ASP A 94 3.58 -12.11 -11.83
C ASP A 94 2.74 -13.33 -12.20
N ALA A 95 3.19 -14.54 -11.86
CA ALA A 95 2.48 -15.77 -12.13
C ALA A 95 2.32 -16.62 -10.86
N GLU A 96 1.09 -16.83 -10.40
CA GLU A 96 0.82 -17.55 -9.16
C GLU A 96 1.37 -18.97 -9.14
N ALA A 97 1.37 -19.65 -10.28
CA ALA A 97 1.90 -21.01 -10.40
C ALA A 97 3.43 -21.09 -10.36
N VAL A 98 4.15 -19.97 -10.56
CA VAL A 98 5.61 -19.95 -10.65
C VAL A 98 6.21 -19.38 -9.36
N LYS A 99 6.76 -20.24 -8.51
CA LYS A 99 7.32 -19.84 -7.21
C LYS A 99 8.40 -18.73 -7.33
N ALA A 100 9.21 -18.77 -8.35
CA ALA A 100 10.30 -17.79 -8.59
C ALA A 100 9.81 -16.36 -8.87
N THR A 101 8.51 -16.15 -9.14
CA THR A 101 7.90 -14.84 -9.37
C THR A 101 7.08 -14.35 -8.18
N ARG A 102 7.19 -15.02 -7.03
CA ARG A 102 6.43 -14.70 -5.80
C ARG A 102 7.36 -14.00 -4.81
N ASP A 103 7.40 -12.68 -4.86
CA ASP A 103 8.27 -11.84 -4.02
C ASP A 103 7.54 -11.28 -2.79
N PHE A 104 6.34 -11.80 -2.50
CA PHE A 104 5.58 -11.37 -1.33
C PHE A 104 5.90 -12.17 -0.05
N ASN A 105 6.71 -13.22 -0.13
CA ASN A 105 6.97 -14.12 0.99
C ASN A 105 8.48 -14.33 1.19
N GLU A 106 8.96 -14.08 2.41
CA GLU A 106 10.35 -14.24 2.78
C GLU A 106 10.55 -15.41 3.76
N VAL A 107 11.77 -15.95 3.77
CA VAL A 107 12.17 -17.02 4.71
C VAL A 107 12.31 -16.47 6.12
N GLY A 108 11.76 -17.19 7.09
CA GLY A 108 11.84 -16.82 8.51
C GLY A 108 10.48 -16.58 9.13
N ILE A 109 10.48 -16.49 10.47
CA ILE A 109 9.26 -16.32 11.27
C ILE A 109 9.05 -14.86 11.62
N PHE A 110 10.13 -14.12 11.94
CA PHE A 110 10.08 -12.71 12.33
C PHE A 110 10.90 -11.86 11.35
N ASN A 111 10.23 -11.23 10.42
CA ASN A 111 10.81 -10.48 9.31
C ASN A 111 10.42 -8.98 9.27
N PRO A 112 10.40 -8.23 10.39
CA PRO A 112 9.93 -6.83 10.39
C PRO A 112 10.77 -5.90 9.51
N HIS A 113 12.02 -6.26 9.21
CA HIS A 113 12.97 -5.51 8.38
C HIS A 113 12.74 -5.69 6.88
N ILE A 114 11.90 -6.63 6.47
CA ILE A 114 11.57 -6.85 5.05
C ILE A 114 10.57 -5.79 4.59
N ARG A 115 10.87 -5.16 3.45
CA ARG A 115 10.11 -4.04 2.89
C ARG A 115 9.50 -4.44 1.55
N ALA A 116 8.18 -4.54 1.48
CA ALA A 116 7.47 -4.99 0.28
C ALA A 116 7.69 -4.08 -0.95
N CYS A 117 7.90 -2.77 -0.75
CA CYS A 117 8.07 -1.82 -1.87
C CYS A 117 9.29 -2.14 -2.76
N ILE A 118 10.36 -2.72 -2.20
CA ILE A 118 11.59 -3.02 -2.96
C ILE A 118 11.34 -4.08 -4.04
N ALA A 119 10.41 -5.00 -3.77
CA ALA A 119 10.04 -6.07 -4.69
C ALA A 119 8.89 -5.68 -5.65
N TYR A 120 8.40 -4.43 -5.57
CA TYR A 120 7.26 -3.99 -6.38
C TYR A 120 7.64 -3.86 -7.86
N ASN A 121 6.99 -4.67 -8.70
CA ASN A 121 7.13 -4.65 -10.15
C ASN A 121 6.07 -3.73 -10.76
N THR A 122 6.48 -2.57 -11.28
CA THR A 122 5.62 -1.61 -11.97
C THR A 122 5.10 -2.09 -13.33
N ASP A 123 5.79 -3.07 -13.95
CA ASP A 123 5.43 -3.66 -15.23
C ASP A 123 4.51 -4.90 -15.09
N ASN A 124 4.00 -5.16 -13.89
CA ASN A 124 3.10 -6.29 -13.67
C ASN A 124 1.85 -6.20 -14.56
N LEU A 125 1.55 -7.28 -15.29
CA LEU A 125 0.51 -7.33 -16.32
C LEU A 125 -0.92 -7.09 -15.79
N ILE A 126 -1.14 -7.23 -14.49
CA ILE A 126 -2.46 -7.03 -13.86
C ILE A 126 -2.72 -5.53 -13.60
N ILE A 127 -1.68 -4.74 -13.39
CA ILE A 127 -1.77 -3.31 -13.05
C ILE A 127 -2.64 -2.52 -14.04
N PRO A 128 -2.46 -2.62 -15.38
CA PRO A 128 -3.29 -1.88 -16.32
C PRO A 128 -4.78 -2.20 -16.18
N THR A 129 -5.14 -3.47 -15.97
CA THR A 129 -6.53 -3.90 -15.77
C THR A 129 -7.11 -3.32 -14.49
N VAL A 130 -6.35 -3.30 -13.40
CA VAL A 130 -6.79 -2.76 -12.10
C VAL A 130 -7.00 -1.25 -12.20
N LYS A 131 -6.10 -0.54 -12.91
CA LYS A 131 -6.21 0.91 -13.18
C LYS A 131 -7.49 1.27 -13.93
N THR A 132 -7.87 0.51 -14.97
CA THR A 132 -9.10 0.77 -15.74
C THR A 132 -10.37 0.63 -14.93
N ASN A 133 -10.31 -0.07 -13.77
CA ASN A 133 -11.41 -0.17 -12.81
C ASN A 133 -11.38 0.94 -11.73
N GLY A 134 -10.56 1.98 -11.90
CA GLY A 134 -10.52 3.16 -11.02
C GLY A 134 -9.67 3.00 -9.76
N VAL A 135 -8.87 1.95 -9.66
CA VAL A 135 -7.88 1.80 -8.58
C VAL A 135 -6.58 2.44 -9.02
N LEU A 136 -6.11 3.47 -8.31
CA LEU A 136 -4.86 4.17 -8.65
C LEU A 136 -3.74 3.96 -7.64
N TYR A 137 -4.06 3.46 -6.46
CA TYR A 137 -3.10 3.18 -5.39
C TYR A 137 -3.31 1.79 -4.81
N THR A 138 -2.23 1.20 -4.34
CA THR A 138 -2.26 -0.10 -3.69
C THR A 138 -1.37 -0.12 -2.46
N GLN A 139 -1.82 -0.74 -1.37
CA GLN A 139 -0.96 -1.11 -0.26
C GLN A 139 -0.39 -2.49 -0.53
N VAL A 140 0.86 -2.53 -0.96
CA VAL A 140 1.58 -3.80 -1.15
C VAL A 140 2.01 -4.35 0.20
N THR A 141 1.63 -5.60 0.45
CA THR A 141 1.73 -6.20 1.77
C THR A 141 2.47 -7.53 1.68
N PRO A 142 3.57 -7.70 2.44
CA PRO A 142 4.27 -8.97 2.51
C PRO A 142 3.42 -10.02 3.21
N ARG A 143 3.70 -11.29 2.95
CA ARG A 143 3.01 -12.47 3.50
C ARG A 143 4.02 -13.39 4.18
N GLY A 144 3.49 -14.37 4.92
CA GLY A 144 4.28 -15.41 5.56
C GLY A 144 4.86 -15.01 6.93
N GLY A 145 5.39 -15.99 7.63
CA GLY A 145 5.91 -15.82 8.98
C GLY A 145 4.88 -15.36 10.02
N VAL A 146 5.34 -15.12 11.24
CA VAL A 146 4.56 -14.44 12.30
C VAL A 146 4.58 -12.93 12.06
N ILE A 147 5.76 -12.35 11.81
CA ILE A 147 5.90 -10.98 11.31
C ILE A 147 6.37 -11.07 9.86
N SER A 148 5.49 -10.63 8.95
CA SER A 148 5.73 -10.76 7.49
C SER A 148 6.69 -9.70 6.95
N GLY A 149 6.69 -8.50 7.53
CA GLY A 149 7.44 -7.35 7.04
C GLY A 149 6.61 -6.09 7.01
N SER A 150 7.15 -5.02 6.40
CA SER A 150 6.47 -3.74 6.25
C SER A 150 5.76 -3.61 4.91
N SER A 151 4.52 -3.10 4.94
CA SER A 151 3.76 -2.67 3.77
C SER A 151 4.12 -1.24 3.36
N SER A 152 3.86 -0.92 2.09
CA SER A 152 4.03 0.42 1.54
C SER A 152 2.88 0.77 0.61
N ILE A 153 2.58 2.07 0.47
CA ILE A 153 1.56 2.54 -0.46
C ILE A 153 2.25 2.90 -1.79
N MET A 154 1.82 2.23 -2.85
CA MET A 154 2.35 2.39 -4.20
C MET A 154 1.30 3.00 -5.11
N ALA A 155 1.70 3.89 -6.01
CA ALA A 155 0.91 4.26 -7.16
C ALA A 155 0.92 3.12 -8.19
N LEU A 156 -0.19 2.94 -8.91
CA LEU A 156 -0.25 2.01 -10.04
C LEU A 156 0.28 2.65 -11.35
N GLU A 157 1.15 3.63 -11.18
CA GLU A 157 1.89 4.33 -12.22
C GLU A 157 3.28 4.63 -11.69
N GLY A 158 4.32 4.42 -12.50
CA GLY A 158 5.69 4.69 -12.12
C GLY A 158 6.64 3.98 -13.07
N TRP A 159 7.82 4.52 -13.22
CA TRP A 159 8.88 3.95 -14.04
C TRP A 159 9.58 2.79 -13.32
N ASN A 160 9.67 2.88 -12.00
CA ASN A 160 10.20 1.88 -11.09
C ASN A 160 9.50 1.97 -9.74
N TRP A 161 9.87 1.13 -8.78
CA TRP A 161 9.26 1.13 -7.45
C TRP A 161 9.48 2.44 -6.68
N GLU A 162 10.60 3.15 -6.90
CA GLU A 162 10.89 4.42 -6.23
C GLU A 162 9.95 5.54 -6.73
N ASP A 163 9.70 5.61 -8.04
CA ASP A 163 8.74 6.55 -8.63
C ASP A 163 7.30 6.23 -8.21
N ALA A 164 6.96 4.95 -8.11
CA ALA A 164 5.64 4.51 -7.70
C ALA A 164 5.39 4.66 -6.19
N LEU A 165 6.43 4.88 -5.39
CA LEU A 165 6.35 4.92 -3.93
C LEU A 165 5.67 6.20 -3.43
N LEU A 166 4.44 6.09 -2.94
CA LEU A 166 3.72 7.21 -2.31
C LEU A 166 4.05 7.34 -0.82
N LYS A 167 4.10 6.22 -0.10
CA LYS A 167 4.42 6.17 1.33
C LYS A 167 5.17 4.88 1.64
N ALA A 168 6.42 5.02 2.06
CA ALA A 168 7.24 3.91 2.53
C ALA A 168 6.81 3.45 3.93
N ASP A 169 6.96 2.14 4.17
CA ASP A 169 6.89 1.52 5.50
C ASP A 169 5.67 1.99 6.31
N ASP A 170 4.49 1.89 5.69
CA ASP A 170 3.21 2.33 6.27
C ASP A 170 2.88 1.60 7.57
N GLY A 171 3.28 0.34 7.68
CA GLY A 171 3.14 -0.45 8.89
C GLY A 171 3.67 -1.87 8.75
N ILE A 172 3.82 -2.53 9.88
CA ILE A 172 4.30 -3.91 9.99
C ILE A 172 3.09 -4.84 10.09
N HIS A 173 3.16 -5.97 9.40
CA HIS A 173 2.11 -6.99 9.37
C HIS A 173 2.47 -8.16 10.30
N LEU A 174 1.59 -8.40 11.28
CA LEU A 174 1.65 -9.45 12.29
C LEU A 174 0.52 -10.46 12.07
N ASN A 175 0.83 -11.70 11.77
CA ASN A 175 -0.10 -12.82 11.78
C ASN A 175 -0.23 -13.32 13.23
N PHE A 176 -1.28 -12.88 13.93
CA PHE A 176 -1.46 -13.24 15.33
C PHE A 176 -1.73 -14.74 15.49
N PRO A 177 -1.14 -15.40 16.51
CA PRO A 177 -1.39 -16.82 16.77
C PRO A 177 -2.88 -17.14 16.86
N LYS A 178 -3.30 -18.18 16.16
CA LYS A 178 -4.71 -18.58 16.09
C LYS A 178 -5.01 -19.60 17.17
N THR A 179 -6.05 -19.36 17.96
CA THR A 179 -6.52 -20.35 18.97
C THR A 179 -7.11 -21.60 18.33
N ILE A 180 -7.65 -21.45 17.13
CA ILE A 180 -8.25 -22.54 16.34
C ILE A 180 -7.71 -22.47 14.91
N ILE A 181 -7.22 -23.60 14.42
CA ILE A 181 -6.72 -23.78 13.05
C ILE A 181 -7.72 -24.55 12.20
N GLN A 182 -7.71 -24.29 10.89
CA GLN A 182 -8.46 -25.10 9.92
C GLN A 182 -7.52 -26.17 9.36
N LYS A 183 -8.00 -27.41 9.33
CA LYS A 183 -7.33 -28.52 8.68
C LYS A 183 -8.20 -29.06 7.55
N TRP A 184 -7.55 -29.58 6.53
CA TRP A 184 -8.19 -30.32 5.45
C TRP A 184 -8.24 -31.79 5.83
N ALA A 185 -9.38 -32.43 5.63
CA ALA A 185 -9.50 -33.88 5.62
C ALA A 185 -9.36 -34.40 4.19
N ASP A 186 -9.10 -35.69 4.03
CA ASP A 186 -8.92 -36.35 2.72
C ASP A 186 -10.15 -36.26 1.78
N ASP A 187 -11.34 -35.93 2.31
CA ASP A 187 -12.60 -35.79 1.58
C ASP A 187 -12.94 -34.32 1.21
N ASP A 188 -11.97 -33.40 1.04
CA ASP A 188 -12.19 -31.97 0.82
C ASP A 188 -13.04 -31.28 1.91
N LYS A 189 -13.20 -31.89 3.07
CA LYS A 189 -13.91 -31.30 4.21
C LYS A 189 -12.98 -30.52 5.09
N HIS A 190 -13.39 -29.30 5.40
CA HIS A 190 -12.72 -28.49 6.39
C HIS A 190 -13.22 -28.78 7.80
N PHE A 191 -12.33 -29.05 8.72
CA PHE A 191 -12.68 -29.11 10.14
C PHE A 191 -11.80 -28.16 10.96
N GLN A 192 -12.33 -27.73 12.09
CA GLN A 192 -11.65 -26.84 13.02
C GLN A 192 -11.08 -27.65 14.19
N GLU A 193 -9.83 -27.38 14.51
CA GLU A 193 -9.14 -28.01 15.65
C GLU A 193 -8.47 -26.93 16.51
N SER A 194 -8.42 -27.16 17.83
CA SER A 194 -7.65 -26.29 18.72
C SER A 194 -6.18 -26.32 18.33
N ASN A 195 -5.55 -25.14 18.26
CA ASN A 195 -4.13 -25.04 17.97
C ASN A 195 -3.30 -25.50 19.18
N LYS A 196 -2.72 -26.69 19.09
CA LYS A 196 -1.87 -27.24 20.16
C LYS A 196 -0.59 -26.44 20.37
N LYS A 197 -0.15 -25.68 19.36
CA LYS A 197 1.06 -24.84 19.41
C LYS A 197 0.77 -23.39 19.82
N TYR A 198 -0.48 -23.04 20.09
CA TYR A 198 -0.87 -21.66 20.38
C TYR A 198 -0.04 -21.01 21.49
N ILE A 199 0.19 -21.73 22.59
CA ILE A 199 0.97 -21.22 23.75
C ILE A 199 2.43 -20.99 23.37
N GLU A 200 3.03 -21.92 22.63
CA GLU A 200 4.41 -21.81 22.17
C GLU A 200 4.57 -20.63 21.19
N GLU A 201 3.67 -20.51 20.20
CA GLU A 201 3.66 -19.41 19.23
C GLU A 201 3.49 -18.05 19.92
N LEU A 202 2.60 -17.98 20.92
CA LEU A 202 2.37 -16.77 21.70
C LEU A 202 3.59 -16.41 22.57
N GLN A 203 4.26 -17.43 23.14
CA GLN A 203 5.48 -17.22 23.90
C GLN A 203 6.60 -16.67 23.03
N GLN A 204 6.88 -17.27 21.88
CA GLN A 204 7.88 -16.78 20.92
C GLN A 204 7.60 -15.34 20.49
N LEU A 205 6.33 -15.01 20.23
CA LEU A 205 5.91 -13.65 19.90
C LEU A 205 6.18 -12.67 21.05
N ASN A 206 5.87 -13.08 22.31
CA ASN A 206 6.16 -12.25 23.49
C ASN A 206 7.66 -12.03 23.69
N GLU A 207 8.48 -13.06 23.51
CA GLU A 207 9.94 -12.95 23.61
C GLU A 207 10.47 -11.94 22.59
N PHE A 208 10.07 -12.07 21.31
CA PHE A 208 10.48 -11.13 20.28
C PHE A 208 10.05 -9.69 20.57
N PHE A 209 8.82 -9.47 21.05
CA PHE A 209 8.33 -8.12 21.37
C PHE A 209 8.99 -7.55 22.63
N ASN A 210 9.36 -8.39 23.64
CA ASN A 210 10.15 -7.96 24.79
C ASN A 210 11.52 -7.45 24.35
N ASP A 211 12.21 -8.20 23.48
CA ASP A 211 13.51 -7.81 22.96
C ASP A 211 13.42 -6.52 22.13
N ALA A 212 12.40 -6.42 21.26
CA ALA A 212 12.18 -5.25 20.44
C ALA A 212 11.83 -4.00 21.27
N PHE A 213 11.03 -4.15 22.32
CA PHE A 213 10.67 -3.05 23.21
C PHE A 213 11.87 -2.63 24.11
N ALA A 214 12.67 -3.57 24.58
CA ALA A 214 13.92 -3.28 25.29
C ALA A 214 14.89 -2.49 24.38
N TYR A 215 15.09 -2.97 23.16
CA TYR A 215 15.93 -2.32 22.16
C TYR A 215 15.43 -0.90 21.78
N TYR A 216 14.10 -0.69 21.73
CA TYR A 216 13.50 0.63 21.50
C TYR A 216 13.86 1.63 22.61
N ASN A 217 13.91 1.17 23.87
CA ASN A 217 14.22 2.01 25.03
C ASN A 217 15.74 2.21 25.24
N GLU A 218 16.57 1.48 24.53
CA GLU A 218 18.03 1.62 24.59
C GLU A 218 18.49 2.83 23.75
N VAL A 219 19.15 3.80 24.39
CA VAL A 219 19.56 5.05 23.74
C VAL A 219 20.66 4.82 22.70
N ASN A 220 21.62 3.95 23.04
CA ASN A 220 22.77 3.62 22.19
C ASN A 220 23.02 2.10 22.25
N PRO A 221 22.33 1.30 21.43
CA PRO A 221 22.56 -0.12 21.40
C PRO A 221 23.98 -0.44 20.96
N SER A 222 24.63 -1.37 21.68
CA SER A 222 26.02 -1.77 21.44
C SER A 222 26.21 -2.38 20.05
N GLU A 223 25.17 -3.08 19.57
CA GLU A 223 25.13 -3.66 18.23
C GLU A 223 23.80 -3.33 17.54
N LYS A 224 23.89 -2.98 16.26
CA LYS A 224 22.69 -2.70 15.45
C LYS A 224 22.02 -4.00 15.01
N ASN A 225 20.83 -4.27 15.54
CA ASN A 225 19.97 -5.36 15.09
C ASN A 225 18.89 -4.85 14.15
N ILE A 226 18.99 -5.17 12.85
CA ILE A 226 18.08 -4.67 11.81
C ILE A 226 16.62 -5.08 12.04
N ARG A 227 16.36 -6.25 12.64
CA ARG A 227 15.00 -6.71 12.95
C ARG A 227 14.38 -5.88 14.07
N LEU A 228 15.13 -5.66 15.14
CA LEU A 228 14.66 -4.87 16.28
C LEU A 228 14.57 -3.38 15.93
N GLU A 229 15.50 -2.88 15.11
CA GLU A 229 15.46 -1.51 14.58
C GLU A 229 14.18 -1.23 13.79
N ALA A 230 13.76 -2.18 12.95
CA ALA A 230 12.53 -2.06 12.15
C ALA A 230 11.26 -1.96 13.00
N MET A 231 11.27 -2.43 14.25
CA MET A 231 10.14 -2.33 15.18
C MET A 231 10.01 -0.97 15.86
N LYS A 232 11.06 -0.16 15.92
CA LYS A 232 11.05 1.15 16.61
C LYS A 232 9.90 2.09 16.17
N PRO A 233 9.58 2.22 14.86
CA PRO A 233 8.47 3.07 14.41
C PRO A 233 7.11 2.66 14.98
N ILE A 234 6.90 1.37 15.30
CA ILE A 234 5.66 0.87 15.90
C ILE A 234 5.50 1.44 17.31
N PHE A 235 6.50 1.29 18.17
CA PHE A 235 6.46 1.79 19.55
C PHE A 235 6.45 3.33 19.62
N ALA A 236 7.10 3.99 18.66
CA ALA A 236 7.10 5.44 18.52
C ALA A 236 5.79 6.01 17.95
N GLY A 237 4.83 5.17 17.54
CA GLY A 237 3.58 5.60 16.90
C GLY A 237 3.73 6.24 15.52
N LYS A 238 4.85 5.98 14.85
CA LYS A 238 5.13 6.49 13.50
C LYS A 238 4.61 5.58 12.39
N ALA A 239 4.52 4.27 12.66
CA ALA A 239 3.99 3.26 11.75
C ALA A 239 2.82 2.50 12.38
N ASN A 240 1.97 1.89 11.56
CA ASN A 240 0.84 1.08 12.00
C ASN A 240 1.31 -0.36 12.31
N LEU A 241 0.69 -1.00 13.31
CA LEU A 241 0.78 -2.44 13.50
C LEU A 241 -0.51 -3.07 12.95
N TYR A 242 -0.39 -3.74 11.80
CA TYR A 242 -1.49 -4.46 11.15
C TYR A 242 -1.53 -5.89 11.68
N ILE A 243 -2.59 -6.23 12.41
CA ILE A 243 -2.74 -7.57 13.00
C ILE A 243 -3.79 -8.35 12.25
N HIS A 244 -3.36 -9.47 11.66
CA HIS A 244 -4.22 -10.40 10.97
C HIS A 244 -4.87 -11.36 11.96
N ALA A 245 -6.17 -11.19 12.21
CA ALA A 245 -6.98 -12.02 13.09
C ALA A 245 -8.43 -12.06 12.63
N ASP A 246 -9.06 -13.24 12.61
CA ASP A 246 -10.42 -13.43 12.09
C ASP A 246 -11.46 -13.70 13.18
N LYS A 247 -11.07 -14.36 14.29
CA LYS A 247 -12.01 -14.75 15.36
C LYS A 247 -12.02 -13.72 16.47
N ALA A 248 -13.17 -13.46 17.06
CA ALA A 248 -13.34 -12.50 18.15
C ALA A 248 -12.34 -12.74 19.30
N LYS A 249 -12.15 -14.03 19.70
CA LYS A 249 -11.18 -14.37 20.75
C LYS A 249 -9.75 -13.99 20.37
N ASP A 250 -9.32 -14.26 19.14
CA ASP A 250 -7.97 -13.95 18.67
C ASP A 250 -7.78 -12.42 18.55
N ILE A 251 -8.81 -11.69 18.12
CA ILE A 251 -8.83 -10.22 18.07
C ILE A 251 -8.68 -9.63 19.48
N LEU A 252 -9.45 -10.10 20.46
CA LEU A 252 -9.35 -9.62 21.85
C LEU A 252 -7.96 -9.92 22.44
N ASN A 253 -7.42 -11.11 22.20
CA ASN A 253 -6.07 -11.46 22.62
C ASN A 253 -5.01 -10.55 21.97
N ALA A 254 -5.18 -10.20 20.70
CA ALA A 254 -4.30 -9.29 19.97
C ALA A 254 -4.37 -7.86 20.51
N ILE A 255 -5.55 -7.37 20.86
CA ILE A 255 -5.72 -6.05 21.48
C ILE A 255 -5.01 -6.00 22.84
N ASN A 256 -5.25 -6.97 23.72
CA ASN A 256 -4.59 -7.07 25.03
C ASN A 256 -3.05 -7.17 24.89
N PHE A 257 -2.58 -7.90 23.87
CA PHE A 257 -1.16 -7.96 23.54
C PHE A 257 -0.59 -6.59 23.17
N CYS A 258 -1.27 -5.83 22.33
CA CYS A 258 -0.85 -4.48 21.93
C CYS A 258 -0.86 -3.48 23.07
N GLU A 259 -1.85 -3.57 23.97
CA GLU A 259 -1.90 -2.74 25.18
C GLU A 259 -0.70 -2.99 26.10
N LYS A 260 -0.32 -4.27 26.28
CA LYS A 260 0.87 -4.66 27.06
C LYS A 260 2.14 -3.97 26.56
N TYR A 261 2.33 -3.90 25.24
CA TYR A 261 3.50 -3.30 24.60
C TYR A 261 3.33 -1.83 24.22
N LYS A 262 2.21 -1.20 24.60
CA LYS A 262 1.89 0.21 24.32
C LYS A 262 2.03 0.56 22.85
N CYS A 263 1.50 -0.30 21.95
CA CYS A 263 1.50 -0.06 20.51
C CYS A 263 0.38 0.96 20.18
N PRO A 264 0.70 2.24 19.82
CA PRO A 264 -0.30 3.30 19.77
C PRO A 264 -1.19 3.27 18.52
N LYS A 265 -0.78 2.57 17.46
CA LYS A 265 -1.51 2.49 16.19
C LYS A 265 -1.75 1.04 15.79
N LEU A 266 -2.89 0.52 16.20
CA LEU A 266 -3.34 -0.83 15.89
C LEU A 266 -4.38 -0.81 14.77
N VAL A 267 -4.23 -1.70 13.79
CA VAL A 267 -5.21 -1.96 12.73
C VAL A 267 -5.49 -3.45 12.67
N ILE A 268 -6.74 -3.85 12.86
CA ILE A 268 -7.14 -5.26 12.68
C ILE A 268 -7.43 -5.53 11.21
N VAL A 269 -6.82 -6.58 10.69
CA VAL A 269 -7.02 -7.07 9.32
C VAL A 269 -7.70 -8.43 9.37
N GLY A 270 -8.89 -8.52 8.78
CA GLY A 270 -9.74 -9.72 8.84
C GLY A 270 -11.05 -9.48 9.54
N GLY A 271 -11.32 -10.19 10.65
CA GLY A 271 -12.57 -10.04 11.41
C GLY A 271 -13.78 -10.72 10.77
N LYS A 272 -13.58 -11.63 9.82
CA LYS A 272 -14.68 -12.31 9.08
C LYS A 272 -15.64 -13.12 9.98
N ARG A 273 -15.25 -13.41 11.23
CA ARG A 273 -15.99 -14.23 12.19
C ARG A 273 -15.98 -13.58 13.59
N SER A 274 -16.00 -12.26 13.62
CA SER A 274 -16.00 -11.49 14.88
C SER A 274 -17.38 -11.28 15.47
N CYS A 275 -18.46 -11.62 14.72
CA CYS A 275 -19.84 -11.56 15.16
C CYS A 275 -20.39 -12.95 15.41
#